data_8e6a2aecdf52d47cc5564361eecfada2
#
_entry.id   8e6a2aecdf52d47cc5564361eecfada2
#
_cell.length_a   1.000
_cell.length_b   1.000
_cell.length_c   1.000
_cell.angle_alpha   90.00
_cell.angle_beta   90.00
_cell.angle_gamma   90.00
#
_symmetry.space_group_name_H-M   'P 1'
#
loop_
_entity.id
_entity.type
_entity.pdbx_description
1 polymer ?
#
loop_
_entity_poly.entity_id
_entity_poly.type
_entity_poly.pdbx_seq_one_letter_code
_entity_poly.pdbx_strand_id
1 'polypeptide(L)'
;MTPATDTTRYKNHRFPGEIISHGVWLYYRFTLSYRDVQELLFERGITVPHEAIRQWCRKFGQDYANQLRHRRPRPGDKWHLDEVFLTINGKRHDLWRAVDQDDNVLDILVQSRRNKQAAAKFFRKWLKGLQYVPRVVITDKLKSYGAAKRELLPGVEHRQSRSLNNRCENSHRPIRQRERRMQGFTSLGHAQRFLSAYGPRLSHKNFTRLRNASNLLGQSVKSSSAS
;
A
#
# COMPACT_ATOMS: atom_id res chain seq x y z
N MET A 1 -7.11 -15.18 -21.69
CA MET A 1 -7.62 -15.81 -20.47
C MET A 1 -8.15 -14.69 -19.56
N THR A 2 -9.46 -14.55 -19.49
CA THR A 2 -10.17 -13.69 -18.54
C THR A 2 -9.87 -14.18 -17.12
N PRO A 3 -9.44 -13.33 -16.18
CA PRO A 3 -9.30 -13.76 -14.80
C PRO A 3 -10.69 -14.12 -14.30
N ALA A 4 -10.89 -15.36 -13.90
CA ALA A 4 -12.09 -15.83 -13.24
C ALA A 4 -12.43 -14.84 -12.12
N THR A 5 -13.58 -14.20 -12.22
CA THR A 5 -14.14 -13.37 -11.16
C THR A 5 -14.32 -14.30 -9.97
N ASP A 6 -13.54 -14.11 -8.91
CA ASP A 6 -13.62 -14.91 -7.69
C ASP A 6 -14.96 -14.55 -6.98
N THR A 7 -16.04 -15.13 -7.52
CA THR A 7 -17.43 -14.90 -7.05
C THR A 7 -17.61 -15.38 -5.62
N THR A 8 -16.75 -16.27 -5.13
CA THR A 8 -16.81 -16.80 -3.77
C THR A 8 -16.43 -15.76 -2.71
N ARG A 9 -15.51 -14.85 -3.02
CA ARG A 9 -15.05 -13.82 -2.10
C ARG A 9 -16.13 -12.83 -1.66
N TYR A 10 -17.03 -12.49 -2.57
CA TYR A 10 -18.13 -11.53 -2.35
C TYR A 10 -19.48 -12.18 -2.13
N LYS A 11 -19.51 -13.50 -1.94
CA LYS A 11 -20.71 -14.26 -1.63
C LYS A 11 -21.46 -13.62 -0.43
N ASN A 12 -22.76 -13.56 -0.51
CA ASN A 12 -23.65 -12.97 0.51
C ASN A 12 -23.52 -11.45 0.69
N HIS A 13 -22.96 -10.72 -0.29
CA HIS A 13 -23.01 -9.27 -0.32
C HIS A 13 -24.11 -8.80 -1.26
N ARG A 14 -24.83 -7.72 -0.83
CA ARG A 14 -25.92 -7.11 -1.61
C ARG A 14 -25.45 -6.59 -2.97
N PHE A 15 -24.19 -6.11 -3.05
CA PHE A 15 -23.62 -5.50 -4.25
C PHE A 15 -22.71 -6.47 -4.98
N PRO A 16 -22.66 -6.42 -6.33
CA PRO A 16 -21.73 -7.19 -7.13
C PRO A 16 -20.27 -6.98 -6.73
N GLY A 17 -19.44 -8.02 -6.89
CA GLY A 17 -18.02 -7.99 -6.53
C GLY A 17 -17.25 -6.89 -7.24
N GLU A 18 -17.63 -6.54 -8.47
CA GLU A 18 -17.04 -5.47 -9.27
C GLU A 18 -17.24 -4.10 -8.60
N ILE A 19 -18.43 -3.81 -8.12
CA ILE A 19 -18.75 -2.56 -7.42
C ILE A 19 -17.98 -2.49 -6.10
N ILE A 20 -17.97 -3.60 -5.34
CA ILE A 20 -17.24 -3.67 -4.07
C ILE A 20 -15.74 -3.44 -4.30
N SER A 21 -15.14 -4.16 -5.24
CA SER A 21 -13.71 -4.06 -5.56
C SER A 21 -13.34 -2.68 -6.10
N HIS A 22 -14.20 -2.08 -6.92
CA HIS A 22 -14.01 -0.73 -7.44
C HIS A 22 -14.06 0.33 -6.33
N GLY A 23 -15.04 0.26 -5.43
CA GLY A 23 -15.13 1.16 -4.27
C GLY A 23 -13.91 1.06 -3.35
N VAL A 24 -13.45 -0.16 -3.06
CA VAL A 24 -12.22 -0.42 -2.28
C VAL A 24 -11.01 0.16 -2.99
N TRP A 25 -10.89 -0.06 -4.30
CA TRP A 25 -9.79 0.49 -5.11
C TRP A 25 -9.78 2.01 -5.12
N LEU A 26 -10.92 2.68 -5.35
CA LEU A 26 -11.04 4.14 -5.32
C LEU A 26 -10.51 4.70 -4.00
N TYR A 27 -10.96 4.16 -2.88
CA TYR A 27 -10.57 4.60 -1.55
C TYR A 27 -9.07 4.47 -1.28
N TYR A 28 -8.46 3.32 -1.63
CA TYR A 28 -7.04 3.10 -1.38
C TYR A 28 -6.12 3.72 -2.43
N ARG A 29 -6.61 3.91 -3.66
CA ARG A 29 -5.81 4.47 -4.75
C ARG A 29 -5.73 5.99 -4.70
N PHE A 30 -6.82 6.64 -4.38
CA PHE A 30 -6.93 8.10 -4.35
C PHE A 30 -7.07 8.61 -2.92
N THR A 31 -6.87 9.93 -2.74
CA THR A 31 -7.02 10.58 -1.44
C THR A 31 -8.50 10.95 -1.20
N LEU A 32 -9.41 9.96 -1.33
CA LEU A 32 -10.85 10.12 -1.22
C LEU A 32 -11.34 9.72 0.18
N SER A 33 -12.36 10.41 0.70
CA SER A 33 -13.13 9.94 1.83
C SER A 33 -14.12 8.84 1.40
N TYR A 34 -14.77 8.18 2.33
CA TYR A 34 -15.85 7.23 1.99
C TYR A 34 -17.04 7.92 1.33
N ARG A 35 -17.30 9.19 1.69
CA ARG A 35 -18.36 10.00 1.09
C ARG A 35 -18.01 10.39 -0.35
N ASP A 36 -16.76 10.82 -0.61
CA ASP A 36 -16.31 11.11 -1.97
C ASP A 36 -16.45 9.86 -2.88
N VAL A 37 -16.17 8.66 -2.34
CA VAL A 37 -16.37 7.40 -3.09
C VAL A 37 -17.85 7.12 -3.31
N GLN A 38 -18.72 7.40 -2.34
CA GLN A 38 -20.17 7.29 -2.49
C GLN A 38 -20.68 8.21 -3.61
N GLU A 39 -20.26 9.47 -3.63
CA GLU A 39 -20.62 10.44 -4.67
C GLU A 39 -20.16 9.97 -6.05
N LEU A 40 -18.92 9.54 -6.19
CA LEU A 40 -18.38 9.01 -7.46
C LEU A 40 -19.11 7.77 -7.97
N LEU A 41 -19.64 6.93 -7.09
CA LEU A 41 -20.47 5.79 -7.46
C LEU A 41 -21.89 6.25 -7.84
N PHE A 42 -22.43 7.22 -7.12
CA PHE A 42 -23.75 7.80 -7.40
C PHE A 42 -23.81 8.46 -8.79
N GLU A 43 -22.79 9.20 -9.18
CA GLU A 43 -22.64 9.78 -10.53
C GLU A 43 -22.67 8.73 -11.65
N ARG A 44 -22.47 7.45 -11.30
CA ARG A 44 -22.56 6.30 -12.23
C ARG A 44 -23.85 5.50 -12.06
N GLY A 45 -24.85 6.06 -11.36
CA GLY A 45 -26.12 5.40 -11.08
C GLY A 45 -26.06 4.30 -10.02
N ILE A 46 -24.97 4.24 -9.23
CA ILE A 46 -24.78 3.20 -8.20
C ILE A 46 -25.00 3.80 -6.82
N THR A 47 -26.15 3.55 -6.21
CA THR A 47 -26.49 4.05 -4.88
C THR A 47 -25.93 3.13 -3.79
N VAL A 48 -24.84 3.54 -3.14
CA VAL A 48 -24.16 2.81 -2.05
C VAL A 48 -23.92 3.75 -0.88
N PRO A 49 -24.36 3.42 0.35
CA PRO A 49 -24.04 4.21 1.53
C PRO A 49 -22.52 4.19 1.83
N HIS A 50 -21.96 5.33 2.27
CA HIS A 50 -20.54 5.41 2.65
C HIS A 50 -20.15 4.43 3.76
N GLU A 51 -21.08 4.05 4.61
CA GLU A 51 -20.88 3.03 5.65
C GLU A 51 -20.62 1.64 5.05
N ALA A 52 -21.33 1.26 3.98
CA ALA A 52 -21.04 0.01 3.27
C ALA A 52 -19.62 0.02 2.66
N ILE A 53 -19.22 1.16 2.06
CA ILE A 53 -17.87 1.33 1.52
C ILE A 53 -16.82 1.20 2.64
N ARG A 54 -17.07 1.78 3.82
CA ARG A 54 -16.21 1.65 4.99
C ARG A 54 -16.06 0.17 5.42
N GLN A 55 -17.16 -0.57 5.47
CA GLN A 55 -17.14 -2.00 5.80
C GLN A 55 -16.39 -2.83 4.75
N TRP A 56 -16.55 -2.54 3.46
CA TRP A 56 -15.81 -3.19 2.38
C TRP A 56 -14.31 -2.94 2.50
N CYS A 57 -13.91 -1.69 2.72
CA CYS A 57 -12.50 -1.34 2.91
C CYS A 57 -11.90 -2.04 4.13
N ARG A 58 -12.66 -2.17 5.23
CA ARG A 58 -12.23 -2.90 6.42
C ARG A 58 -12.08 -4.40 6.16
N LYS A 59 -13.05 -5.01 5.45
CA LYS A 59 -13.10 -6.45 5.18
C LYS A 59 -12.10 -6.87 4.10
N PHE A 60 -12.07 -6.14 2.98
CA PHE A 60 -11.32 -6.54 1.77
C PHE A 60 -10.01 -5.79 1.58
N GLY A 61 -9.72 -4.78 2.40
CA GLY A 61 -8.51 -3.97 2.24
C GLY A 61 -7.20 -4.76 2.35
N GLN A 62 -7.15 -5.79 3.22
CA GLN A 62 -5.98 -6.65 3.34
C GLN A 62 -5.79 -7.54 2.09
N ASP A 63 -6.88 -8.09 1.56
CA ASP A 63 -6.85 -8.88 0.33
C ASP A 63 -6.43 -8.03 -0.86
N TYR A 64 -6.93 -6.80 -0.94
CA TYR A 64 -6.49 -5.82 -1.93
C TYR A 64 -4.98 -5.55 -1.82
N ALA A 65 -4.46 -5.33 -0.62
CA ALA A 65 -3.03 -5.15 -0.39
C ALA A 65 -2.21 -6.38 -0.81
N ASN A 66 -2.70 -7.58 -0.53
CA ASN A 66 -2.04 -8.82 -0.92
C ASN A 66 -2.02 -9.00 -2.44
N GLN A 67 -3.13 -8.73 -3.14
CA GLN A 67 -3.16 -8.77 -4.60
C GLN A 67 -2.18 -7.76 -5.23
N LEU A 68 -2.07 -6.56 -4.68
CA LEU A 68 -1.09 -5.58 -5.12
C LEU A 68 0.35 -6.08 -4.94
N ARG A 69 0.63 -6.79 -3.85
CA ARG A 69 1.95 -7.41 -3.62
C ARG A 69 2.31 -8.46 -4.67
N HIS A 70 1.37 -9.34 -5.01
CA HIS A 70 1.60 -10.37 -6.03
C HIS A 70 1.76 -9.82 -7.45
N ARG A 71 1.22 -8.63 -7.72
CA ARG A 71 1.31 -7.97 -9.03
C ARG A 71 2.50 -7.02 -9.16
N ARG A 72 3.36 -6.94 -8.16
CA ARG A 72 4.55 -6.06 -8.20
C ARG A 72 5.52 -6.51 -9.28
N PRO A 73 6.19 -5.57 -9.93
CA PRO A 73 7.37 -5.88 -10.72
C PRO A 73 8.47 -6.46 -9.82
N ARG A 74 9.43 -7.16 -10.42
CA ARG A 74 10.62 -7.62 -9.71
C ARG A 74 11.32 -6.41 -9.07
N PRO A 75 11.70 -6.47 -7.79
CA PRO A 75 12.40 -5.38 -7.13
C PRO A 75 13.71 -5.06 -7.83
N GLY A 76 14.06 -3.77 -7.90
CA GLY A 76 15.38 -3.36 -8.36
C GLY A 76 16.46 -3.65 -7.30
N ASP A 77 17.74 -3.48 -7.70
CA ASP A 77 18.91 -3.86 -6.88
C ASP A 77 19.27 -2.87 -5.76
N LYS A 78 18.77 -1.63 -5.85
CA LYS A 78 19.07 -0.59 -4.86
C LYS A 78 17.81 -0.26 -4.06
N TRP A 79 17.90 -0.42 -2.75
CA TRP A 79 16.77 -0.20 -1.86
C TRP A 79 17.04 0.95 -0.90
N HIS A 80 16.08 1.83 -0.78
CA HIS A 80 16.09 2.98 0.10
C HIS A 80 15.17 2.72 1.28
N LEU A 81 15.70 2.85 2.48
CA LEU A 81 14.97 2.64 3.72
C LEU A 81 14.94 3.92 4.53
N ASP A 82 13.78 4.24 5.06
CA ASP A 82 13.57 5.39 5.92
C ASP A 82 12.41 5.16 6.88
N GLU A 83 12.34 5.98 7.91
CA GLU A 83 11.22 6.00 8.81
C GLU A 83 10.60 7.38 8.93
N VAL A 84 9.29 7.38 9.07
CA VAL A 84 8.50 8.59 9.32
C VAL A 84 7.60 8.40 10.54
N PHE A 85 7.41 9.48 11.28
CA PHE A 85 6.54 9.46 12.45
C PHE A 85 5.07 9.55 12.05
N LEU A 86 4.25 8.71 12.69
CA LEU A 86 2.80 8.75 12.68
C LEU A 86 2.29 9.01 14.09
N THR A 87 1.22 9.76 14.21
CA THR A 87 0.52 9.95 15.49
C THR A 87 -0.73 9.08 15.51
N ILE A 88 -0.82 8.18 16.49
CA ILE A 88 -1.97 7.29 16.68
C ILE A 88 -2.48 7.45 18.11
N ASN A 89 -3.70 7.97 18.27
CA ASN A 89 -4.29 8.27 19.59
C ASN A 89 -3.35 9.13 20.46
N GLY A 90 -2.77 10.20 19.91
CA GLY A 90 -1.85 11.09 20.60
C GLY A 90 -0.45 10.50 20.88
N LYS A 91 -0.20 9.24 20.57
CA LYS A 91 1.11 8.58 20.77
C LYS A 91 1.89 8.51 19.46
N ARG A 92 3.19 8.79 19.54
CA ARG A 92 4.11 8.71 18.41
C ARG A 92 4.46 7.26 18.09
N HIS A 93 4.42 6.91 16.82
CA HIS A 93 4.82 5.62 16.27
C HIS A 93 5.71 5.81 15.05
N ASP A 94 6.50 4.80 14.71
CA ASP A 94 7.40 4.85 13.56
C ASP A 94 6.84 3.99 12.42
N LEU A 95 6.70 4.58 11.24
CA LEU A 95 6.45 3.88 9.99
C LEU A 95 7.78 3.64 9.29
N TRP A 96 8.23 2.40 9.29
CA TRP A 96 9.37 1.92 8.54
C TRP A 96 8.94 1.61 7.10
N ARG A 97 9.68 2.11 6.14
CA ARG A 97 9.35 1.98 4.73
C ARG A 97 10.60 1.65 3.91
N ALA A 98 10.44 0.73 2.95
CA ALA A 98 11.43 0.42 1.95
C ALA A 98 10.87 0.70 0.57
N VAL A 99 11.65 1.36 -0.29
CA VAL A 99 11.37 1.60 -1.70
C VAL A 99 12.56 1.19 -2.54
N ASP A 100 12.34 0.74 -3.77
CA ASP A 100 13.44 0.49 -4.71
C ASP A 100 13.85 1.75 -5.48
N GLN A 101 14.80 1.60 -6.39
CA GLN A 101 15.28 2.70 -7.25
C GLN A 101 14.22 3.23 -8.21
N ASP A 102 13.13 2.50 -8.43
CA ASP A 102 12.03 2.85 -9.32
C ASP A 102 10.80 3.37 -8.55
N ASP A 103 11.00 3.75 -7.27
CA ASP A 103 9.97 4.23 -6.33
C ASP A 103 8.86 3.20 -6.01
N ASN A 104 9.08 1.91 -6.33
CA ASN A 104 8.14 0.88 -5.91
C ASN A 104 8.28 0.63 -4.41
N VAL A 105 7.16 0.65 -3.70
CA VAL A 105 7.15 0.33 -2.27
C VAL A 105 7.33 -1.16 -2.08
N LEU A 106 8.44 -1.53 -1.48
CA LEU A 106 8.81 -2.91 -1.23
C LEU A 106 8.06 -3.47 -0.01
N ASP A 107 8.13 -2.76 1.09
CA ASP A 107 7.40 -3.12 2.30
C ASP A 107 7.23 -1.92 3.24
N ILE A 108 6.33 -2.08 4.21
CA ILE A 108 6.11 -1.14 5.30
C ILE A 108 5.92 -1.89 6.62
N LEU A 109 6.30 -1.25 7.71
CA LEU A 109 6.04 -1.76 9.06
C LEU A 109 5.80 -0.60 10.02
N VAL A 110 4.64 -0.60 10.69
CA VAL A 110 4.33 0.36 11.76
C VAL A 110 4.74 -0.22 13.09
N GLN A 111 5.53 0.51 13.88
CA GLN A 111 6.05 0.07 15.18
C GLN A 111 6.02 1.21 16.19
N SER A 112 6.01 0.84 17.47
CA SER A 112 6.05 1.78 18.61
C SER A 112 7.47 2.18 19.04
N ARG A 113 8.50 1.54 18.51
CA ARG A 113 9.90 1.75 18.90
C ARG A 113 10.83 1.86 17.70
N ARG A 114 11.85 2.72 17.82
CA ARG A 114 12.90 2.99 16.84
C ARG A 114 14.25 2.51 17.35
N ASN A 115 14.45 1.19 17.38
CA ASN A 115 15.69 0.58 17.88
C ASN A 115 16.20 -0.54 16.96
N LYS A 116 17.35 -1.14 17.30
CA LYS A 116 17.94 -2.26 16.52
C LYS A 116 16.96 -3.40 16.29
N GLN A 117 16.18 -3.77 17.33
CA GLN A 117 15.21 -4.87 17.23
C GLN A 117 14.08 -4.55 16.24
N ALA A 118 13.60 -3.29 16.23
CA ALA A 118 12.62 -2.81 15.28
C ALA A 118 13.15 -2.86 13.84
N ALA A 119 14.38 -2.40 13.61
CA ALA A 119 15.06 -2.50 12.33
C ALA A 119 15.23 -3.96 11.89
N ALA A 120 15.70 -4.84 12.78
CA ALA A 120 15.86 -6.26 12.48
C ALA A 120 14.51 -6.94 12.14
N LYS A 121 13.43 -6.60 12.88
CA LYS A 121 12.08 -7.09 12.58
C LYS A 121 11.63 -6.64 11.18
N PHE A 122 11.91 -5.41 10.82
CA PHE A 122 11.59 -4.89 9.49
C PHE A 122 12.38 -5.63 8.40
N PHE A 123 13.70 -5.80 8.56
CA PHE A 123 14.53 -6.54 7.62
C PHE A 123 14.06 -8.00 7.45
N ARG A 124 13.81 -8.73 8.53
CA ARG A 124 13.31 -10.12 8.45
C ARG A 124 11.97 -10.21 7.71
N LYS A 125 11.08 -9.24 7.96
CA LYS A 125 9.77 -9.19 7.32
C LYS A 125 9.89 -9.08 5.79
N TRP A 126 10.68 -8.13 5.30
CA TRP A 126 10.76 -7.88 3.86
C TRP A 126 11.64 -8.91 3.13
N LEU A 127 12.70 -9.41 3.76
CA LEU A 127 13.48 -10.53 3.21
C LEU A 127 12.60 -11.77 3.00
N LYS A 128 11.80 -12.12 4.01
CA LYS A 128 10.86 -13.23 3.91
C LYS A 128 9.79 -13.01 2.82
N GLY A 129 9.31 -11.77 2.69
CA GLY A 129 8.23 -11.44 1.76
C GLY A 129 8.65 -11.30 0.30
N LEU A 130 9.88 -10.85 0.04
CA LEU A 130 10.38 -10.58 -1.32
C LEU A 130 11.19 -11.74 -1.90
N GLN A 131 11.76 -12.59 -1.05
CA GLN A 131 12.67 -13.68 -1.46
C GLN A 131 13.80 -13.20 -2.40
N TYR A 132 14.23 -11.96 -2.20
CA TYR A 132 15.23 -11.29 -2.99
C TYR A 132 16.13 -10.44 -2.09
N VAL A 133 17.43 -10.46 -2.34
CA VAL A 133 18.44 -9.68 -1.61
C VAL A 133 18.97 -8.58 -2.52
N PRO A 134 18.90 -7.30 -2.13
CA PRO A 134 19.43 -6.21 -2.93
C PRO A 134 20.96 -6.22 -2.97
N ARG A 135 21.53 -5.62 -3.98
CA ARG A 135 22.97 -5.35 -4.02
C ARG A 135 23.37 -4.21 -3.07
N VAL A 136 22.54 -3.18 -2.99
CA VAL A 136 22.80 -1.98 -2.18
C VAL A 136 21.59 -1.62 -1.33
N VAL A 137 21.83 -1.35 -0.05
CA VAL A 137 20.85 -0.75 0.87
C VAL A 137 21.31 0.67 1.20
N ILE A 138 20.43 1.64 1.00
CA ILE A 138 20.66 3.06 1.27
C ILE A 138 19.76 3.46 2.45
N THR A 139 20.33 4.04 3.48
CA THR A 139 19.59 4.53 4.66
C THR A 139 20.07 5.93 5.03
N ASP A 140 19.32 6.58 5.91
CA ASP A 140 19.86 7.70 6.68
C ASP A 140 20.98 7.24 7.63
N LYS A 141 21.51 8.17 8.43
CA LYS A 141 22.60 7.89 9.38
C LYS A 141 22.14 7.19 10.67
N LEU A 142 20.96 6.58 10.70
CA LEU A 142 20.44 5.92 11.91
C LEU A 142 21.26 4.66 12.24
N LYS A 143 21.91 4.67 13.41
CA LYS A 143 22.79 3.57 13.87
C LYS A 143 22.11 2.19 13.92
N SER A 144 20.79 2.13 14.18
CA SER A 144 20.01 0.89 14.22
C SER A 144 19.97 0.14 12.90
N TYR A 145 19.99 0.84 11.75
CA TYR A 145 20.08 0.20 10.43
C TYR A 145 21.41 -0.51 10.23
N GLY A 146 22.51 0.17 10.54
CA GLY A 146 23.85 -0.41 10.40
C GLY A 146 24.04 -1.67 11.24
N ALA A 147 23.54 -1.67 12.49
CA ALA A 147 23.62 -2.82 13.38
C ALA A 147 22.76 -4.00 12.90
N ALA A 148 21.51 -3.75 12.48
CA ALA A 148 20.62 -4.78 11.96
C ALA A 148 21.10 -5.33 10.59
N LYS A 149 21.63 -4.47 9.73
CA LYS A 149 22.20 -4.85 8.42
C LYS A 149 23.38 -5.80 8.56
N ARG A 150 24.34 -5.49 9.44
CA ARG A 150 25.51 -6.35 9.67
C ARG A 150 25.12 -7.76 10.09
N GLU A 151 24.06 -7.90 10.88
CA GLU A 151 23.57 -9.19 11.34
C GLU A 151 22.82 -9.98 10.26
N LEU A 152 21.96 -9.30 9.48
CA LEU A 152 20.98 -9.98 8.59
C LEU A 152 21.39 -9.97 7.12
N LEU A 153 22.28 -9.07 6.73
CA LEU A 153 22.70 -8.86 5.33
C LEU A 153 24.21 -8.55 5.24
N PRO A 154 25.09 -9.45 5.72
CA PRO A 154 26.55 -9.16 5.78
C PRO A 154 27.15 -8.83 4.40
N GLY A 155 26.73 -9.53 3.34
CA GLY A 155 27.27 -9.36 1.97
C GLY A 155 26.67 -8.20 1.17
N VAL A 156 25.71 -7.44 1.70
CA VAL A 156 25.05 -6.33 0.99
C VAL A 156 25.82 -5.04 1.22
N GLU A 157 26.05 -4.23 0.19
CA GLU A 157 26.64 -2.89 0.34
C GLU A 157 25.68 -1.97 1.12
N HIS A 158 26.21 -1.23 2.10
CA HIS A 158 25.44 -0.27 2.88
C HIS A 158 25.94 1.15 2.67
N ARG A 159 25.11 2.00 2.10
CA ARG A 159 25.38 3.43 1.94
C ARG A 159 24.56 4.24 2.94
N GLN A 160 25.25 4.96 3.80
CA GLN A 160 24.61 5.84 4.79
C GLN A 160 24.77 7.30 4.34
N SER A 161 23.73 7.87 3.76
CA SER A 161 23.75 9.26 3.29
C SER A 161 22.33 9.83 3.29
N ARG A 162 22.19 11.00 3.90
CA ARG A 162 20.91 11.72 3.91
C ARG A 162 20.52 12.15 2.49
N SER A 163 21.45 12.68 1.70
CA SER A 163 21.19 13.15 0.34
C SER A 163 20.76 12.02 -0.61
N LEU A 164 21.35 10.82 -0.47
CA LEU A 164 20.98 9.65 -1.28
C LEU A 164 19.61 9.07 -0.89
N ASN A 165 19.09 9.40 0.28
CA ASN A 165 17.82 8.87 0.78
C ASN A 165 16.59 9.76 0.49
N ASN A 166 16.76 10.91 -0.20
CA ASN A 166 15.68 11.84 -0.58
C ASN A 166 14.52 11.13 -1.30
N ARG A 167 14.80 10.06 -2.02
CA ARG A 167 13.79 9.22 -2.69
C ARG A 167 12.79 8.65 -1.70
N CYS A 168 13.29 8.07 -0.61
CA CYS A 168 12.42 7.54 0.43
C CYS A 168 11.67 8.65 1.18
N GLU A 169 12.33 9.76 1.49
CA GLU A 169 11.69 10.95 2.09
C GLU A 169 10.52 11.48 1.24
N ASN A 170 10.71 11.61 -0.08
CA ASN A 170 9.65 12.05 -0.98
C ASN A 170 8.46 11.08 -1.00
N SER A 171 8.72 9.80 -0.81
CA SER A 171 7.68 8.77 -0.76
C SER A 171 6.75 8.89 0.45
N HIS A 172 7.13 9.65 1.49
CA HIS A 172 6.31 9.88 2.70
C HIS A 172 5.28 11.02 2.54
N ARG A 173 5.50 11.96 1.60
CA ARG A 173 4.59 13.11 1.40
C ARG A 173 3.12 12.70 1.21
N PRO A 174 2.80 11.74 0.31
CA PRO A 174 1.42 11.28 0.12
C PRO A 174 0.82 10.65 1.37
N ILE A 175 1.63 9.95 2.17
CA ILE A 175 1.18 9.31 3.41
C ILE A 175 0.76 10.37 4.42
N ARG A 176 1.58 11.39 4.63
CA ARG A 176 1.28 12.51 5.55
C ARG A 176 0.03 13.28 5.11
N GLN A 177 -0.10 13.52 3.81
CA GLN A 177 -1.30 14.19 3.26
C GLN A 177 -2.55 13.35 3.52
N ARG A 178 -2.46 12.04 3.31
CA ARG A 178 -3.56 11.11 3.53
C ARG A 178 -3.92 11.02 5.02
N GLU A 179 -2.94 10.89 5.91
CA GLU A 179 -3.13 10.86 7.36
C GLU A 179 -3.89 12.08 7.86
N ARG A 180 -3.51 13.29 7.40
CA ARG A 180 -4.23 14.53 7.76
C ARG A 180 -5.69 14.52 7.30
N ARG A 181 -5.96 14.10 6.06
CA ARG A 181 -7.34 14.01 5.55
C ARG A 181 -8.19 12.97 6.27
N MET A 182 -7.58 11.91 6.77
CA MET A 182 -8.26 10.88 7.57
C MET A 182 -8.42 11.26 9.04
N GLN A 183 -7.89 12.43 9.47
CA GLN A 183 -7.83 12.83 10.88
C GLN A 183 -7.09 11.81 11.76
N GLY A 184 -6.08 11.13 11.19
CA GLY A 184 -5.22 10.18 11.88
C GLY A 184 -5.69 8.72 11.81
N PHE A 185 -4.94 7.88 12.50
CA PHE A 185 -5.22 6.45 12.63
C PHE A 185 -5.71 6.12 14.04
N THR A 186 -6.67 5.22 14.15
CA THR A 186 -7.28 4.83 15.44
C THR A 186 -6.52 3.71 16.15
N SER A 187 -5.63 2.99 15.46
CA SER A 187 -4.79 1.93 16.07
C SER A 187 -3.61 1.57 15.16
N LEU A 188 -2.58 0.93 15.73
CA LEU A 188 -1.45 0.36 14.97
C LEU A 188 -1.91 -0.60 13.87
N GLY A 189 -2.85 -1.46 14.18
CA GLY A 189 -3.41 -2.41 13.22
C GLY A 189 -4.17 -1.71 12.08
N HIS A 190 -4.90 -0.62 12.36
CA HIS A 190 -5.54 0.20 11.34
C HIS A 190 -4.48 0.85 10.44
N ALA A 191 -3.49 1.51 11.01
CA ALA A 191 -2.39 2.14 10.26
C ALA A 191 -1.65 1.11 9.37
N GLN A 192 -1.29 -0.05 9.92
CA GLN A 192 -0.58 -1.10 9.19
C GLN A 192 -1.40 -1.62 8.00
N ARG A 193 -2.68 -1.97 8.20
CA ARG A 193 -3.56 -2.45 7.11
C ARG A 193 -3.75 -1.40 6.04
N PHE A 194 -4.10 -0.17 6.46
CA PHE A 194 -4.32 0.93 5.52
C PHE A 194 -3.08 1.21 4.68
N LEU A 195 -1.94 1.41 5.31
CA LEU A 195 -0.69 1.76 4.62
C LEU A 195 -0.15 0.62 3.76
N SER A 196 -0.45 -0.65 4.12
CA SER A 196 -0.13 -1.81 3.27
C SER A 196 -0.88 -1.79 1.93
N ALA A 197 -2.08 -1.24 1.88
CA ALA A 197 -2.87 -1.09 0.68
C ALA A 197 -2.60 0.25 -0.04
N TYR A 198 -2.40 1.33 0.72
CA TYR A 198 -2.18 2.68 0.20
C TYR A 198 -0.73 2.88 -0.30
N GLY A 199 0.25 2.21 0.34
CA GLY A 199 1.68 2.39 0.08
C GLY A 199 2.18 2.03 -1.31
N PRO A 200 1.74 0.92 -1.94
CA PRO A 200 2.14 0.56 -3.27
C PRO A 200 1.57 1.52 -4.31
N ARG A 201 2.28 2.60 -4.62
CA ARG A 201 2.01 3.33 -5.87
C ARG A 201 2.42 2.41 -7.01
N LEU A 202 1.42 1.88 -7.70
CA LEU A 202 1.66 1.28 -8.99
C LEU A 202 2.34 2.33 -9.87
N SER A 203 3.50 2.03 -10.43
CA SER A 203 4.13 2.89 -11.43
C SER A 203 3.09 3.18 -12.53
N HIS A 204 3.25 4.29 -13.24
CA HIS A 204 2.32 4.69 -14.31
C HIS A 204 2.07 3.56 -15.32
N LYS A 205 3.05 2.68 -15.57
CA LYS A 205 2.96 1.51 -16.44
C LYS A 205 1.97 0.44 -15.94
N ASN A 206 1.91 0.23 -14.63
CA ASN A 206 0.95 -0.70 -14.02
C ASN A 206 -0.46 -0.11 -13.92
N PHE A 207 -0.58 1.22 -13.86
CA PHE A 207 -1.86 1.92 -13.90
C PHE A 207 -2.58 1.71 -15.23
N THR A 208 -1.87 1.77 -16.36
CA THR A 208 -2.46 1.53 -17.69
C THR A 208 -3.00 0.11 -17.84
N ARG A 209 -2.32 -0.89 -17.28
CA ARG A 209 -2.82 -2.28 -17.26
C ARG A 209 -4.10 -2.46 -16.43
N LEU A 210 -4.20 -1.81 -15.27
CA LEU A 210 -5.40 -1.88 -14.43
C LEU A 210 -6.56 -1.09 -15.04
N ARG A 211 -6.28 0.06 -15.67
CA ARG A 211 -7.28 0.85 -16.41
C ARG A 211 -7.85 0.07 -17.58
N ASN A 212 -7.03 -0.64 -18.33
CA ASN A 212 -7.50 -1.47 -19.44
C ASN A 212 -8.37 -2.63 -18.97
N ALA A 213 -8.07 -3.22 -17.81
CA ALA A 213 -8.93 -4.23 -17.19
C ALA A 213 -10.28 -3.67 -16.71
N SER A 214 -10.32 -2.43 -16.17
CA SER A 214 -11.57 -1.79 -15.76
C SER A 214 -12.38 -1.24 -16.95
N ASN A 215 -11.73 -0.83 -18.04
CA ASN A 215 -12.43 -0.40 -19.26
C ASN A 215 -13.10 -1.58 -19.98
N LEU A 216 -12.53 -2.76 -19.94
CA LEU A 216 -13.16 -3.99 -20.43
C LEU A 216 -14.42 -4.35 -19.60
N LEU A 217 -14.42 -4.07 -18.30
CA LEU A 217 -15.59 -4.26 -17.42
C LEU A 217 -16.69 -3.22 -17.69
N GLY A 218 -16.32 -1.96 -18.01
CA GLY A 218 -17.29 -0.90 -18.37
C GLY A 218 -17.99 -1.11 -19.70
N GLN A 219 -17.39 -1.84 -20.63
CA GLN A 219 -18.02 -2.21 -21.90
C GLN A 219 -19.01 -3.37 -21.74
N SER A 220 -18.73 -4.30 -20.83
CA SER A 220 -19.63 -5.43 -20.53
C SER A 220 -20.94 -4.99 -19.89
N VAL A 221 -20.95 -3.93 -19.08
CA VAL A 221 -22.15 -3.39 -18.42
C VAL A 221 -23.05 -2.66 -19.44
N LYS A 222 -22.50 -2.05 -20.49
CA LYS A 222 -23.29 -1.38 -21.53
C LYS A 222 -23.98 -2.35 -22.49
N SER A 223 -23.46 -3.55 -22.66
CA SER A 223 -24.07 -4.58 -23.53
C SER A 223 -25.20 -5.36 -22.87
N SER A 224 -25.29 -5.40 -21.52
CA SER A 224 -26.36 -6.06 -20.81
C SER A 224 -27.57 -5.18 -20.46
N SER A 225 -27.50 -3.87 -20.75
CA SER A 225 -28.63 -2.94 -20.57
C SER A 225 -29.34 -2.60 -21.90
N ALA A 226 -28.98 -3.26 -23.01
CA ALA A 226 -29.56 -3.08 -24.34
C ALA A 226 -30.29 -4.34 -24.86
N SER A 227 -30.70 -5.22 -23.94
CA SER A 227 -31.53 -6.39 -24.26
C SER A 227 -32.81 -6.38 -23.43
#